data_f9e138cc51aab2abb992c8271bb8957c
#
_entry.id   f9e138cc51aab2abb992c8271bb8957c
#
_cell.length_a   1.000
_cell.length_b   1.000
_cell.length_c   1.000
_cell.angle_alpha   90.00
_cell.angle_beta   90.00
_cell.angle_gamma   90.00
#
_symmetry.space_group_name_H-M   'P 1'
#
loop_
_entity.id
_entity.type
_entity.pdbx_description
1 polymer ?
#
loop_
_entity_poly.entity_id
_entity_poly.type
_entity_poly.pdbx_seq_one_letter_code
_entity_poly.pdbx_strand_id
1 'polypeptide(L)'
;GVTDTRGTLISTQKKKTIGVGIPKIWISNEFEGARAIDFYQVNKDTFEILIEPENFPINNSPWYSFNIWSDQEQSIVLRLTYKEGSHRYIPKLTKTIDSLQFAETSPINHIHISDGVATFNLNVYKNPQQISAHPLEGIRYSDLLKQLDIYKNTSTYIDTVGYSLLGRPIIELTINDSSSITNKGILALLSRQHPPETSGYRTYQEFFNTLNGNTELAKTFRKHFIVKAYPIVNPDGVVNGHWRHSAAGIDLNRDWINFNQPETRSVRDALSTYVSQNGWQLYYGIDFHSTNENIFYPILEEIKTFPDNLTQQWFKKVIEENPSLNFTSEEFDTSSPVSKNWFFHTFGSDALTFEVHDELSLEEIRILGENSAN
;
A
#
# COMPACT_ATOMS: atom_id res chain seq x y z
N GLY A 1 -21.53 0.94 30.30
CA GLY A 1 -21.08 1.75 29.19
C GLY A 1 -20.41 0.87 28.17
N VAL A 2 -20.87 0.92 26.92
CA VAL A 2 -20.21 0.26 25.81
C VAL A 2 -18.91 1.04 25.60
N THR A 3 -17.77 0.46 25.97
CA THR A 3 -16.46 0.99 25.60
C THR A 3 -16.39 1.00 24.08
N ASP A 4 -16.13 2.16 23.48
CA ASP A 4 -15.93 2.28 22.04
C ASP A 4 -14.76 1.38 21.63
N THR A 5 -15.07 0.25 21.01
CA THR A 5 -14.10 -0.77 20.62
C THR A 5 -13.34 -0.38 19.35
N ARG A 6 -13.62 0.78 18.77
CA ARG A 6 -13.01 1.24 17.51
C ARG A 6 -11.67 1.95 17.67
N GLY A 7 -11.27 2.23 18.91
CA GLY A 7 -10.05 2.99 19.21
C GLY A 7 -10.29 4.50 19.27
N THR A 8 -9.29 5.24 19.68
CA THR A 8 -9.34 6.70 19.80
C THR A 8 -8.79 7.31 18.51
N LEU A 9 -9.60 8.14 17.85
CA LEU A 9 -9.21 8.87 16.64
C LEU A 9 -8.06 9.83 16.96
N ILE A 10 -6.98 9.77 16.19
CA ILE A 10 -5.92 10.78 16.22
C ILE A 10 -6.29 12.00 15.38
N SER A 11 -5.63 13.13 15.67
CA SER A 11 -5.79 14.34 14.88
C SER A 11 -5.34 14.14 13.44
N THR A 12 -6.18 14.48 12.47
CA THR A 12 -5.81 14.51 11.05
C THR A 12 -5.13 15.83 10.68
N GLN A 13 -4.29 15.82 9.63
CA GLN A 13 -3.74 17.05 9.11
C GLN A 13 -4.86 18.00 8.64
N LYS A 14 -4.66 19.29 8.86
CA LYS A 14 -5.59 20.31 8.35
C LYS A 14 -5.44 20.42 6.83
N LYS A 15 -6.54 20.24 6.11
CA LYS A 15 -6.60 20.49 4.66
C LYS A 15 -6.56 21.97 4.39
N LYS A 16 -5.63 22.42 3.54
CA LYS A 16 -5.41 23.85 3.28
C LYS A 16 -4.64 24.12 2.00
N THR A 17 -4.81 25.31 1.49
CA THR A 17 -3.98 25.93 0.44
C THR A 17 -3.23 27.10 1.03
N ILE A 18 -1.92 27.16 0.83
CA ILE A 18 -1.05 28.20 1.37
C ILE A 18 -0.30 28.86 0.22
N GLY A 19 -0.31 30.20 0.19
CA GLY A 19 0.50 31.01 -0.74
C GLY A 19 1.51 31.86 -0.03
N VAL A 20 2.78 31.81 -0.46
CA VAL A 20 3.89 32.59 0.11
C VAL A 20 4.75 33.23 -0.99
N GLY A 21 5.44 34.31 -0.64
CA GLY A 21 6.37 35.01 -1.54
C GLY A 21 5.70 36.03 -2.47
N ILE A 22 6.54 36.69 -3.30
CA ILE A 22 6.15 37.64 -4.33
C ILE A 22 7.08 37.40 -5.54
N PRO A 23 6.59 36.92 -6.72
CA PRO A 23 5.24 36.39 -6.97
C PRO A 23 4.90 35.21 -6.05
N LYS A 24 3.62 35.04 -5.72
CA LYS A 24 3.21 33.94 -4.82
C LYS A 24 3.46 32.57 -5.43
N ILE A 25 3.95 31.68 -4.58
CA ILE A 25 3.97 30.25 -4.79
C ILE A 25 2.96 29.62 -3.86
N TRP A 26 2.15 28.75 -4.38
CA TRP A 26 1.06 28.08 -3.70
C TRP A 26 1.33 26.61 -3.54
N ILE A 27 0.98 26.04 -2.40
CA ILE A 27 0.81 24.58 -2.23
C ILE A 27 -0.60 24.26 -1.77
N SER A 28 -1.06 23.05 -2.08
CA SER A 28 -2.32 22.51 -1.56
C SER A 28 -2.16 21.05 -1.17
N ASN A 29 -2.76 20.68 -0.04
CA ASN A 29 -2.95 19.31 0.43
C ASN A 29 -4.44 18.90 0.42
N GLU A 30 -5.29 19.62 -0.34
CA GLU A 30 -6.75 19.44 -0.36
C GLU A 30 -7.20 18.35 -1.32
N PHE A 31 -6.55 17.17 -1.27
CA PHE A 31 -6.91 16.00 -2.06
C PHE A 31 -6.63 14.70 -1.30
N GLU A 32 -7.15 13.59 -1.82
CA GLU A 32 -6.95 12.26 -1.25
C GLU A 32 -5.48 11.83 -1.33
N GLY A 33 -4.94 11.35 -0.21
CA GLY A 33 -3.55 10.88 -0.12
C GLY A 33 -2.51 11.98 0.02
N ALA A 34 -2.92 13.26 0.08
CA ALA A 34 -1.99 14.36 0.30
C ALA A 34 -1.40 14.35 1.71
N ARG A 35 -0.16 14.79 1.83
CA ARG A 35 0.53 15.09 3.09
C ARG A 35 1.56 16.19 2.91
N ALA A 36 1.26 17.35 3.47
CA ALA A 36 2.13 18.50 3.66
C ALA A 36 1.52 19.34 4.78
N ILE A 37 2.29 19.67 5.80
CA ILE A 37 1.74 20.29 7.02
C ILE A 37 1.85 21.79 6.97
N ASP A 38 2.98 22.30 6.47
CA ASP A 38 3.21 23.72 6.35
C ASP A 38 4.11 24.07 5.16
N PHE A 39 4.11 25.36 4.78
CA PHE A 39 4.86 25.88 3.66
C PHE A 39 5.30 27.32 3.93
N TYR A 40 6.58 27.62 3.77
CA TYR A 40 7.11 28.95 4.02
C TYR A 40 8.32 29.27 3.15
N GLN A 41 8.56 30.56 2.97
CA GLN A 41 9.72 31.08 2.26
C GLN A 41 10.88 31.23 3.24
N VAL A 42 12.02 30.60 2.93
CA VAL A 42 13.25 30.67 3.73
C VAL A 42 14.10 31.88 3.33
N ASN A 43 14.23 32.10 2.03
CA ASN A 43 14.89 33.27 1.44
C ASN A 43 14.28 33.57 0.06
N LYS A 44 14.87 34.48 -0.71
CA LYS A 44 14.32 34.97 -1.97
C LYS A 44 13.86 33.84 -2.92
N ASP A 45 14.67 32.79 -3.07
CA ASP A 45 14.46 31.73 -4.06
C ASP A 45 14.25 30.35 -3.44
N THR A 46 14.29 30.23 -2.10
CA THR A 46 14.20 28.97 -1.38
C THR A 46 12.93 28.88 -0.55
N PHE A 47 12.21 27.78 -0.75
CA PHE A 47 10.96 27.48 -0.07
C PHE A 47 11.04 26.13 0.63
N GLU A 48 10.33 25.98 1.71
CA GLU A 48 10.37 24.80 2.56
C GLU A 48 8.97 24.26 2.81
N ILE A 49 8.80 22.95 2.66
CA ILE A 49 7.60 22.21 2.99
C ILE A 49 7.89 21.37 4.21
N LEU A 50 7.10 21.55 5.25
CA LEU A 50 7.14 20.74 6.45
C LEU A 50 6.23 19.52 6.28
N ILE A 51 6.79 18.35 6.53
CA ILE A 51 6.13 17.05 6.48
C ILE A 51 6.21 16.43 7.87
N GLU A 52 5.07 15.99 8.39
CA GLU A 52 4.97 15.35 9.70
C GLU A 52 4.22 14.01 9.56
N PRO A 53 4.53 13.01 10.41
CA PRO A 53 3.72 11.80 10.50
C PRO A 53 2.33 12.10 11.11
N GLU A 54 1.45 11.14 11.00
CA GLU A 54 0.12 11.18 11.62
C GLU A 54 0.15 11.17 13.13
N ASN A 55 1.13 10.50 13.72
CA ASN A 55 1.43 10.50 15.15
C ASN A 55 2.85 9.98 15.38
N PHE A 56 3.26 9.89 16.63
CA PHE A 56 4.62 9.58 17.07
C PHE A 56 4.56 8.70 18.34
N PRO A 57 5.47 7.72 18.55
CA PRO A 57 6.58 7.33 17.68
C PRO A 57 6.13 6.55 16.43
N ILE A 58 6.96 6.56 15.37
CA ILE A 58 6.65 5.94 14.11
C ILE A 58 7.92 5.47 13.37
N ASN A 59 7.82 4.44 12.54
CA ASN A 59 8.87 4.07 11.62
C ASN A 59 9.01 5.11 10.52
N ASN A 60 10.24 5.36 10.07
CA ASN A 60 10.53 6.33 9.02
C ASN A 60 10.02 5.86 7.65
N SER A 61 8.77 6.17 7.35
CA SER A 61 8.12 5.96 6.05
C SER A 61 7.50 7.26 5.55
N PRO A 62 8.31 8.31 5.30
CA PRO A 62 7.93 9.70 5.24
C PRO A 62 7.15 10.03 3.96
N TRP A 63 5.88 9.62 3.93
CA TRP A 63 4.97 9.95 2.86
C TRP A 63 4.79 11.46 2.73
N TYR A 64 4.82 11.96 1.52
CA TYR A 64 4.46 13.33 1.15
C TYR A 64 3.75 13.33 -0.20
N SER A 65 2.78 14.21 -0.35
CA SER A 65 2.11 14.50 -1.61
C SER A 65 1.40 15.85 -1.51
N PHE A 66 1.66 16.72 -2.46
CA PHE A 66 1.06 18.06 -2.52
C PHE A 66 1.05 18.59 -3.95
N ASN A 67 0.11 19.49 -4.24
CA ASN A 67 0.14 20.27 -5.46
C ASN A 67 0.92 21.57 -5.23
N ILE A 68 1.66 22.02 -6.24
CA ILE A 68 2.42 23.27 -6.23
C ILE A 68 2.22 24.03 -7.54
N TRP A 69 2.01 25.35 -7.45
CA TRP A 69 1.92 26.25 -8.59
C TRP A 69 2.35 27.66 -8.20
N SER A 70 2.41 28.57 -9.19
CA SER A 70 2.81 29.95 -8.95
C SER A 70 1.95 30.92 -9.75
N ASP A 71 1.80 32.16 -9.26
CA ASP A 71 1.15 33.24 -10.02
C ASP A 71 1.91 33.60 -11.30
N GLN A 72 3.23 33.36 -11.33
CA GLN A 72 4.11 33.54 -12.47
C GLN A 72 5.09 32.36 -12.59
N GLU A 73 5.46 31.99 -13.81
CA GLU A 73 6.50 31.00 -14.02
C GLU A 73 7.82 31.46 -13.42
N GLN A 74 8.43 30.60 -12.61
CA GLN A 74 9.71 30.87 -11.94
C GLN A 74 10.43 29.59 -11.52
N SER A 75 11.74 29.70 -11.34
CA SER A 75 12.58 28.62 -10.78
C SER A 75 12.82 28.88 -9.30
N ILE A 76 12.67 27.83 -8.51
CA ILE A 76 12.86 27.87 -7.05
C ILE A 76 13.75 26.73 -6.59
N VAL A 77 14.28 26.89 -5.38
CA VAL A 77 14.87 25.79 -4.59
C VAL A 77 13.79 25.34 -3.61
N LEU A 78 13.41 24.08 -3.69
CA LEU A 78 12.44 23.47 -2.78
C LEU A 78 13.15 22.54 -1.80
N ARG A 79 12.80 22.67 -0.52
CA ARG A 79 13.28 21.82 0.57
C ARG A 79 12.11 21.03 1.15
N LEU A 80 12.29 19.71 1.26
CA LEU A 80 11.37 18.85 2.00
C LEU A 80 12.00 18.56 3.37
N THR A 81 11.36 19.04 4.41
CA THR A 81 11.79 18.88 5.81
C THR A 81 10.81 18.00 6.57
N TYR A 82 11.33 17.22 7.49
CA TYR A 82 10.58 16.19 8.18
C TYR A 82 10.66 16.37 9.69
N LYS A 83 9.50 16.43 10.33
CA LYS A 83 9.44 16.28 11.77
C LYS A 83 9.34 14.80 12.10
N GLU A 84 10.16 14.32 13.04
CA GLU A 84 10.20 12.92 13.48
C GLU A 84 10.56 11.92 12.37
N GLY A 85 11.33 12.35 11.36
CA GLY A 85 11.74 11.50 10.25
C GLY A 85 12.81 12.14 9.38
N SER A 86 13.13 11.45 8.28
CA SER A 86 14.11 11.88 7.29
C SER A 86 13.67 11.45 5.88
N HIS A 87 14.19 12.13 4.87
CA HIS A 87 13.86 11.84 3.47
C HIS A 87 14.20 10.40 3.08
N ARG A 88 13.30 9.76 2.33
CA ARG A 88 13.45 8.37 1.88
C ARG A 88 13.09 8.16 0.41
N TYR A 89 11.91 8.57 -0.01
CA TYR A 89 11.40 8.29 -1.36
C TYR A 89 11.87 9.32 -2.37
N ILE A 90 12.29 8.87 -3.57
CA ILE A 90 12.60 9.76 -4.69
C ILE A 90 11.32 10.51 -5.09
N PRO A 91 11.31 11.86 -5.06
CA PRO A 91 10.12 12.62 -5.43
C PRO A 91 9.74 12.37 -6.89
N LYS A 92 8.44 12.20 -7.14
CA LYS A 92 7.87 12.11 -8.48
C LYS A 92 7.09 13.38 -8.76
N LEU A 93 7.38 13.96 -9.92
CA LEU A 93 6.70 15.14 -10.45
C LEU A 93 5.68 14.69 -11.49
N THR A 94 4.40 15.00 -11.24
CA THR A 94 3.32 14.75 -12.19
C THR A 94 2.81 16.07 -12.74
N LYS A 95 2.80 16.21 -14.07
CA LYS A 95 2.32 17.39 -14.81
C LYS A 95 1.14 17.02 -15.68
N THR A 96 0.16 17.90 -15.78
CA THR A 96 -0.87 17.80 -16.81
C THR A 96 -0.31 18.37 -18.10
N ILE A 97 -0.29 17.58 -19.20
CA ILE A 97 0.35 17.96 -20.47
C ILE A 97 -0.60 18.72 -21.37
N ASP A 98 -1.90 18.40 -21.36
CA ASP A 98 -2.89 18.99 -22.26
C ASP A 98 -4.29 19.13 -21.66
N SER A 99 -5.20 19.70 -22.46
CA SER A 99 -6.62 19.87 -22.13
C SER A 99 -7.39 18.55 -21.99
N LEU A 100 -6.81 17.43 -22.41
CA LEU A 100 -7.38 16.08 -22.27
C LEU A 100 -6.97 15.39 -20.96
N GLN A 101 -6.26 16.12 -20.09
CA GLN A 101 -5.82 15.65 -18.77
C GLN A 101 -4.85 14.46 -18.79
N PHE A 102 -4.06 14.31 -19.85
CA PHE A 102 -2.92 13.39 -19.81
C PHE A 102 -1.89 13.91 -18.81
N ALA A 103 -1.46 13.03 -17.93
CA ALA A 103 -0.43 13.32 -16.93
C ALA A 103 0.88 12.64 -17.32
N GLU A 104 1.97 13.38 -17.25
CA GLU A 104 3.31 12.82 -17.31
C GLU A 104 3.92 12.79 -15.93
N THR A 105 4.45 11.65 -15.54
CA THR A 105 5.14 11.49 -14.26
C THR A 105 6.60 11.15 -14.50
N SER A 106 7.48 11.88 -13.84
CA SER A 106 8.93 11.66 -13.90
C SER A 106 9.57 11.79 -12.52
N PRO A 107 10.63 11.01 -12.23
CA PRO A 107 11.38 11.17 -10.99
C PRO A 107 12.19 12.47 -11.01
N ILE A 108 12.35 13.10 -9.85
CA ILE A 108 13.28 14.21 -9.66
C ILE A 108 14.61 13.62 -9.22
N ASN A 109 15.55 13.45 -10.17
CA ASN A 109 16.80 12.72 -9.94
C ASN A 109 17.94 13.58 -9.36
N HIS A 110 17.86 14.91 -9.47
CA HIS A 110 18.90 15.83 -8.97
C HIS A 110 18.50 16.38 -7.60
N ILE A 111 18.69 15.55 -6.57
CA ILE A 111 18.34 15.86 -5.19
C ILE A 111 19.62 15.88 -4.35
N HIS A 112 19.79 16.92 -3.55
CA HIS A 112 20.79 16.95 -2.48
C HIS A 112 20.11 16.59 -1.16
N ILE A 113 20.64 15.56 -0.49
CA ILE A 113 20.15 15.13 0.82
C ILE A 113 21.23 15.42 1.86
N SER A 114 20.88 16.24 2.86
CA SER A 114 21.72 16.52 4.01
C SER A 114 20.86 16.59 5.25
N ASP A 115 21.32 15.95 6.32
CA ASP A 115 20.61 15.90 7.62
C ASP A 115 19.14 15.49 7.52
N GLY A 116 18.85 14.55 6.62
CA GLY A 116 17.52 14.05 6.38
C GLY A 116 16.58 14.96 5.57
N VAL A 117 17.07 16.13 5.12
CA VAL A 117 16.35 17.09 4.28
C VAL A 117 16.70 16.89 2.83
N ALA A 118 15.69 16.84 1.97
CA ALA A 118 15.88 16.83 0.51
C ALA A 118 15.74 18.23 -0.07
N THR A 119 16.72 18.62 -0.89
CA THR A 119 16.75 19.93 -1.55
C THR A 119 16.95 19.74 -3.05
N PHE A 120 16.13 20.40 -3.86
CA PHE A 120 16.19 20.33 -5.33
C PHE A 120 15.64 21.57 -5.99
N ASN A 121 16.05 21.81 -7.23
CA ASN A 121 15.52 22.88 -8.07
C ASN A 121 14.20 22.45 -8.70
N LEU A 122 13.26 23.37 -8.78
CA LEU A 122 11.94 23.15 -9.38
C LEU A 122 11.51 24.38 -10.19
N ASN A 123 11.06 24.13 -11.41
CA ASN A 123 10.32 25.14 -12.17
C ASN A 123 8.84 25.03 -11.81
N VAL A 124 8.27 26.13 -11.34
CA VAL A 124 6.86 26.23 -10.98
C VAL A 124 6.12 27.08 -12.00
N TYR A 125 4.92 26.67 -12.33
CA TYR A 125 4.09 27.24 -13.41
C TYR A 125 2.74 27.68 -12.83
N LYS A 126 1.94 28.37 -13.65
CA LYS A 126 0.56 28.74 -13.28
C LYS A 126 -0.34 27.50 -13.11
N ASN A 127 -0.13 26.48 -13.94
CA ASN A 127 -0.83 25.21 -13.80
C ASN A 127 -0.23 24.38 -12.67
N PRO A 128 -1.06 23.84 -11.78
CA PRO A 128 -0.58 22.99 -10.68
C PRO A 128 0.18 21.75 -11.20
N GLN A 129 1.28 21.47 -10.50
CA GLN A 129 2.04 20.23 -10.61
C GLN A 129 1.88 19.48 -9.30
N GLN A 130 1.93 18.16 -9.34
CA GLN A 130 1.93 17.35 -8.14
C GLN A 130 3.32 16.80 -7.86
N ILE A 131 3.80 16.98 -6.64
CA ILE A 131 5.01 16.32 -6.12
C ILE A 131 4.57 15.30 -5.09
N SER A 132 5.02 14.06 -5.26
CA SER A 132 4.60 12.95 -4.42
C SER A 132 5.73 11.93 -4.22
N ALA A 133 5.72 11.25 -3.08
CA ALA A 133 6.62 10.13 -2.81
C ALA A 133 6.44 9.01 -3.85
N HIS A 134 5.20 8.73 -4.25
CA HIS A 134 4.82 7.86 -5.35
C HIS A 134 3.65 8.46 -6.11
N PRO A 135 3.50 8.16 -7.43
CA PRO A 135 2.34 8.62 -8.19
C PRO A 135 1.05 8.10 -7.60
N LEU A 136 0.04 8.97 -7.44
CA LEU A 136 -1.21 8.62 -6.78
C LEU A 136 -2.18 7.83 -7.65
N GLU A 137 -2.09 7.95 -8.97
CA GLU A 137 -2.99 7.26 -9.90
C GLU A 137 -2.95 5.75 -9.70
N GLY A 138 -4.12 5.14 -9.54
CA GLY A 138 -4.28 3.69 -9.36
C GLY A 138 -4.00 3.18 -7.93
N ILE A 139 -3.57 4.05 -6.99
CA ILE A 139 -3.27 3.64 -5.62
C ILE A 139 -4.16 4.30 -4.56
N ARG A 140 -5.02 5.24 -4.93
CA ARG A 140 -5.98 5.86 -4.02
C ARG A 140 -7.08 4.87 -3.63
N TYR A 141 -7.69 5.09 -2.49
CA TYR A 141 -8.89 4.34 -2.11
C TYR A 141 -10.04 4.57 -3.10
N SER A 142 -10.21 5.80 -3.59
CA SER A 142 -11.17 6.13 -4.63
C SER A 142 -10.89 5.40 -5.96
N ASP A 143 -9.63 5.11 -6.29
CA ASP A 143 -9.28 4.31 -7.48
C ASP A 143 -9.69 2.85 -7.29
N LEU A 144 -9.52 2.28 -6.09
CA LEU A 144 -10.05 0.95 -5.78
C LEU A 144 -11.58 0.90 -5.99
N LEU A 145 -12.31 1.88 -5.46
CA LEU A 145 -13.78 1.91 -5.62
C LEU A 145 -14.23 1.96 -7.09
N LYS A 146 -13.52 2.69 -7.95
CA LYS A 146 -13.76 2.69 -9.40
C LYS A 146 -13.44 1.33 -10.03
N GLN A 147 -12.38 0.66 -9.58
CA GLN A 147 -11.98 -0.65 -10.08
C GLN A 147 -13.00 -1.74 -9.74
N LEU A 148 -13.77 -1.58 -8.66
CA LEU A 148 -14.83 -2.52 -8.31
C LEU A 148 -15.88 -2.68 -9.43
N ASP A 149 -16.16 -1.63 -10.19
CA ASP A 149 -17.09 -1.71 -11.32
C ASP A 149 -16.55 -2.57 -12.47
N ILE A 150 -15.24 -2.60 -12.65
CA ILE A 150 -14.57 -3.49 -13.62
C ILE A 150 -14.69 -4.95 -13.16
N TYR A 151 -14.48 -5.22 -11.88
CA TYR A 151 -14.55 -6.57 -11.33
C TYR A 151 -15.94 -7.18 -11.37
N LYS A 152 -17.02 -6.40 -11.34
CA LYS A 152 -18.41 -6.88 -11.48
C LYS A 152 -18.66 -7.68 -12.77
N ASN A 153 -17.84 -7.49 -13.80
CA ASN A 153 -17.93 -8.20 -15.07
C ASN A 153 -16.99 -9.42 -15.17
N THR A 154 -16.42 -9.85 -14.05
CA THR A 154 -15.48 -10.96 -13.96
C THR A 154 -16.00 -12.05 -13.00
N SER A 155 -15.22 -13.10 -12.75
CA SER A 155 -15.53 -14.12 -11.73
C SER A 155 -15.26 -13.65 -10.29
N THR A 156 -15.24 -12.34 -10.07
CA THR A 156 -14.95 -11.73 -8.78
C THR A 156 -16.24 -11.29 -8.07
N TYR A 157 -16.42 -11.76 -6.85
CA TYR A 157 -17.46 -11.28 -5.95
C TYR A 157 -16.86 -10.17 -5.08
N ILE A 158 -17.68 -9.15 -4.78
CA ILE A 158 -17.28 -7.97 -4.04
C ILE A 158 -18.14 -7.86 -2.80
N ASP A 159 -17.51 -7.81 -1.63
CA ASP A 159 -18.19 -7.65 -0.35
C ASP A 159 -17.59 -6.50 0.47
N THR A 160 -18.43 -5.88 1.29
CA THR A 160 -17.98 -5.01 2.38
C THR A 160 -18.02 -5.82 3.67
N VAL A 161 -16.85 -6.19 4.18
CA VAL A 161 -16.73 -7.07 5.36
C VAL A 161 -16.68 -6.33 6.68
N GLY A 162 -16.64 -5.01 6.63
CA GLY A 162 -16.64 -4.13 7.80
C GLY A 162 -16.32 -2.70 7.41
N TYR A 163 -16.03 -1.90 8.41
CA TYR A 163 -15.74 -0.47 8.24
C TYR A 163 -14.53 -0.07 9.06
N SER A 164 -13.72 0.83 8.51
CA SER A 164 -12.62 1.47 9.22
C SER A 164 -13.12 2.37 10.34
N LEU A 165 -12.20 2.88 11.16
CA LEU A 165 -12.54 3.80 12.25
C LEU A 165 -13.31 5.05 11.76
N LEU A 166 -13.00 5.57 10.57
CA LEU A 166 -13.68 6.70 9.94
C LEU A 166 -14.87 6.30 9.07
N GLY A 167 -15.30 5.03 9.11
CA GLY A 167 -16.48 4.54 8.43
C GLY A 167 -16.29 4.21 6.94
N ARG A 168 -15.06 4.03 6.46
CA ARG A 168 -14.79 3.57 5.09
C ARG A 168 -14.97 2.06 4.99
N PRO A 169 -15.65 1.55 3.95
CA PRO A 169 -15.78 0.12 3.72
C PRO A 169 -14.43 -0.59 3.64
N ILE A 170 -14.31 -1.71 4.35
CA ILE A 170 -13.23 -2.69 4.16
C ILE A 170 -13.70 -3.66 3.08
N ILE A 171 -13.06 -3.61 1.94
CA ILE A 171 -13.46 -4.37 0.75
C ILE A 171 -12.80 -5.74 0.77
N GLU A 172 -13.61 -6.77 0.52
CA GLU A 172 -13.16 -8.10 0.19
C GLU A 172 -13.45 -8.41 -1.28
N LEU A 173 -12.47 -8.92 -1.99
CA LEU A 173 -12.62 -9.47 -3.34
C LEU A 173 -12.47 -10.98 -3.27
N THR A 174 -13.47 -11.71 -3.77
CA THR A 174 -13.41 -13.16 -3.82
C THR A 174 -13.39 -13.63 -5.26
N ILE A 175 -12.31 -14.31 -5.67
CA ILE A 175 -12.29 -15.04 -6.94
C ILE A 175 -12.74 -16.46 -6.65
N ASN A 176 -13.84 -16.89 -7.26
CA ASN A 176 -14.35 -18.25 -7.16
C ASN A 176 -14.99 -18.66 -8.48
N ASP A 177 -14.47 -19.68 -9.09
CA ASP A 177 -15.14 -20.34 -10.20
C ASP A 177 -16.21 -21.30 -9.64
N SER A 178 -17.44 -21.18 -10.14
CA SER A 178 -18.58 -22.01 -9.75
C SER A 178 -18.48 -23.49 -10.19
N SER A 179 -17.26 -23.95 -10.53
CA SER A 179 -17.02 -25.36 -10.88
C SER A 179 -17.43 -26.31 -9.75
N SER A 180 -17.81 -27.50 -10.09
CA SER A 180 -18.34 -28.57 -9.23
C SER A 180 -17.34 -29.18 -8.25
N ILE A 181 -16.11 -28.66 -8.13
CA ILE A 181 -15.11 -29.17 -7.20
C ILE A 181 -15.46 -28.68 -5.79
N THR A 182 -15.78 -29.64 -4.93
CA THR A 182 -15.91 -29.42 -3.49
C THR A 182 -14.53 -29.47 -2.83
N ASN A 183 -14.34 -28.75 -1.72
CA ASN A 183 -13.08 -28.70 -0.97
C ASN A 183 -11.93 -27.97 -1.70
N LYS A 184 -12.19 -26.76 -2.20
CA LYS A 184 -11.13 -25.89 -2.72
C LYS A 184 -10.23 -25.40 -1.60
N GLY A 185 -8.94 -25.25 -1.90
CA GLY A 185 -8.02 -24.51 -1.04
C GLY A 185 -8.31 -22.99 -1.07
N ILE A 186 -7.96 -22.29 -0.02
CA ILE A 186 -8.11 -20.82 0.06
C ILE A 186 -6.73 -20.18 0.02
N LEU A 187 -6.57 -19.19 -0.86
CA LEU A 187 -5.46 -18.26 -0.88
C LEU A 187 -5.95 -16.91 -0.31
N ALA A 188 -5.35 -16.43 0.76
CA ALA A 188 -5.65 -15.14 1.34
C ALA A 188 -4.58 -14.10 0.96
N LEU A 189 -5.02 -12.92 0.51
CA LEU A 189 -4.15 -11.83 0.10
C LEU A 189 -4.48 -10.58 0.89
N LEU A 190 -3.50 -9.99 1.55
CA LEU A 190 -3.59 -8.69 2.21
C LEU A 190 -2.69 -7.69 1.51
N SER A 191 -3.07 -6.42 1.55
CA SER A 191 -2.24 -5.31 1.10
C SER A 191 -2.61 -4.00 1.80
N ARG A 192 -1.75 -3.00 1.71
CA ARG A 192 -1.96 -1.63 2.19
C ARG A 192 -2.39 -1.55 3.67
N GLN A 193 -1.78 -2.36 4.53
CA GLN A 193 -1.80 -2.10 5.97
C GLN A 193 -1.05 -0.79 6.28
N HIS A 194 0.04 -0.55 5.54
CA HIS A 194 0.84 0.67 5.61
C HIS A 194 0.64 1.52 4.33
N PRO A 195 0.10 2.74 4.44
CA PRO A 195 -0.28 3.55 3.30
C PRO A 195 0.80 3.84 2.25
N PRO A 196 2.09 4.10 2.61
CA PRO A 196 3.13 4.42 1.63
C PRO A 196 3.60 3.24 0.77
N GLU A 197 3.26 2.02 1.16
CA GLU A 197 3.81 0.80 0.56
C GLU A 197 3.12 0.45 -0.76
N THR A 198 3.31 1.32 -1.74
CA THR A 198 2.58 1.31 -3.02
C THR A 198 3.13 0.29 -4.01
N SER A 199 4.44 -0.02 -3.99
CA SER A 199 5.02 -1.06 -4.85
C SER A 199 4.45 -2.43 -4.53
N GLY A 200 4.32 -2.77 -3.24
CA GLY A 200 3.67 -4.00 -2.78
C GLY A 200 2.20 -4.06 -3.19
N TYR A 201 1.47 -2.94 -3.05
CA TYR A 201 0.08 -2.87 -3.49
C TYR A 201 -0.09 -3.06 -5.00
N ARG A 202 0.76 -2.44 -5.82
CA ARG A 202 0.73 -2.64 -7.27
C ARG A 202 1.11 -4.06 -7.65
N THR A 203 2.09 -4.67 -6.96
CA THR A 203 2.43 -6.10 -7.15
C THR A 203 1.24 -6.99 -6.80
N TYR A 204 0.55 -6.71 -5.69
CA TYR A 204 -0.71 -7.37 -5.34
C TYR A 204 -1.76 -7.23 -6.46
N GLN A 205 -1.94 -6.03 -7.03
CA GLN A 205 -2.92 -5.82 -8.11
C GLN A 205 -2.61 -6.69 -9.34
N GLU A 206 -1.36 -6.73 -9.78
CA GLU A 206 -0.95 -7.56 -10.92
C GLU A 206 -1.06 -9.06 -10.61
N PHE A 207 -0.68 -9.47 -9.41
CA PHE A 207 -0.86 -10.84 -8.92
C PHE A 207 -2.35 -11.26 -8.93
N PHE A 208 -3.21 -10.44 -8.34
CA PHE A 208 -4.65 -10.69 -8.30
C PHE A 208 -5.27 -10.73 -9.71
N ASN A 209 -4.92 -9.77 -10.56
CA ASN A 209 -5.43 -9.69 -11.94
C ASN A 209 -4.97 -10.89 -12.78
N THR A 210 -3.76 -11.39 -12.56
CA THR A 210 -3.25 -12.61 -13.23
C THR A 210 -4.10 -13.83 -12.85
N LEU A 211 -4.37 -14.03 -11.57
CA LEU A 211 -5.24 -15.11 -11.09
C LEU A 211 -6.69 -14.99 -11.59
N ASN A 212 -7.16 -13.75 -11.77
CA ASN A 212 -8.51 -13.45 -12.30
C ASN A 212 -8.57 -13.46 -13.84
N GLY A 213 -7.44 -13.64 -14.51
CA GLY A 213 -7.29 -13.61 -15.96
C GLY A 213 -7.89 -14.82 -16.69
N ASN A 214 -7.74 -14.84 -18.02
CA ASN A 214 -8.32 -15.84 -18.90
C ASN A 214 -7.32 -16.88 -19.42
N THR A 215 -6.09 -16.94 -18.87
CA THR A 215 -5.13 -17.99 -19.21
C THR A 215 -5.62 -19.35 -18.74
N GLU A 216 -5.18 -20.43 -19.39
CA GLU A 216 -5.54 -21.79 -18.98
C GLU A 216 -5.02 -22.12 -17.58
N LEU A 217 -3.86 -21.55 -17.19
CA LEU A 217 -3.31 -21.70 -15.86
C LEU A 217 -4.22 -21.03 -14.81
N ALA A 218 -4.62 -19.78 -15.03
CA ALA A 218 -5.54 -19.07 -14.14
C ALA A 218 -6.89 -19.78 -14.00
N LYS A 219 -7.45 -20.28 -15.10
CA LYS A 219 -8.69 -21.07 -15.07
C LYS A 219 -8.53 -22.37 -14.28
N THR A 220 -7.40 -23.07 -14.46
CA THR A 220 -7.10 -24.30 -13.72
C THR A 220 -6.92 -23.99 -12.24
N PHE A 221 -6.21 -22.93 -11.89
CA PHE A 221 -6.06 -22.48 -10.51
C PHE A 221 -7.44 -22.26 -9.85
N ARG A 222 -8.32 -21.50 -10.48
CA ARG A 222 -9.66 -21.19 -9.93
C ARG A 222 -10.59 -22.40 -9.79
N LYS A 223 -10.33 -23.50 -10.49
CA LYS A 223 -11.05 -24.76 -10.27
C LYS A 223 -10.72 -25.37 -8.91
N HIS A 224 -9.50 -25.19 -8.42
CA HIS A 224 -8.98 -25.82 -7.20
C HIS A 224 -8.86 -24.88 -6.02
N PHE A 225 -8.80 -23.57 -6.27
CA PHE A 225 -8.58 -22.55 -5.24
C PHE A 225 -9.59 -21.40 -5.32
N ILE A 226 -9.84 -20.83 -4.16
CA ILE A 226 -10.57 -19.58 -3.98
C ILE A 226 -9.58 -18.54 -3.51
N VAL A 227 -9.65 -17.33 -4.04
CA VAL A 227 -8.88 -16.21 -3.56
C VAL A 227 -9.76 -15.32 -2.68
N LYS A 228 -9.31 -15.01 -1.48
CA LYS A 228 -9.88 -14.02 -0.57
C LYS A 228 -8.89 -12.87 -0.45
N ALA A 229 -9.19 -11.74 -1.06
CA ALA A 229 -8.29 -10.61 -1.12
C ALA A 229 -8.85 -9.36 -0.44
N TYR A 230 -8.00 -8.70 0.31
CA TYR A 230 -8.29 -7.45 1.04
C TYR A 230 -7.32 -6.38 0.54
N PRO A 231 -7.69 -5.66 -0.55
CA PRO A 231 -6.76 -4.81 -1.29
C PRO A 231 -6.21 -3.63 -0.48
N ILE A 232 -7.04 -2.96 0.31
CA ILE A 232 -6.64 -1.84 1.17
C ILE A 232 -7.19 -2.08 2.57
N VAL A 233 -6.35 -2.64 3.45
CA VAL A 233 -6.72 -2.92 4.83
C VAL A 233 -6.79 -1.63 5.66
N ASN A 234 -6.02 -0.59 5.30
CA ASN A 234 -5.98 0.71 5.97
C ASN A 234 -6.52 1.85 5.06
N PRO A 235 -7.82 1.89 4.76
CA PRO A 235 -8.36 2.92 3.86
C PRO A 235 -8.26 4.33 4.45
N ASP A 236 -8.36 4.48 5.76
CA ASP A 236 -8.25 5.77 6.43
C ASP A 236 -6.85 6.36 6.32
N GLY A 237 -5.82 5.54 6.53
CA GLY A 237 -4.43 5.96 6.35
C GLY A 237 -4.11 6.31 4.91
N VAL A 238 -4.63 5.54 3.94
CA VAL A 238 -4.46 5.83 2.50
C VAL A 238 -5.08 7.17 2.14
N VAL A 239 -6.32 7.42 2.52
CA VAL A 239 -7.03 8.69 2.21
C VAL A 239 -6.36 9.88 2.87
N ASN A 240 -5.83 9.73 4.09
CA ASN A 240 -5.24 10.81 4.86
C ASN A 240 -3.71 10.97 4.64
N GLY A 241 -3.11 10.17 3.76
CA GLY A 241 -1.68 10.26 3.47
C GLY A 241 -0.81 9.94 4.69
N HIS A 242 -1.17 8.94 5.47
CA HIS A 242 -0.41 8.53 6.65
C HIS A 242 0.92 7.88 6.25
N TRP A 243 1.90 7.97 7.15
CA TRP A 243 3.20 7.30 6.98
C TRP A 243 3.11 5.81 7.25
N ARG A 244 2.24 5.38 8.18
CA ARG A 244 2.18 3.98 8.59
C ARG A 244 0.86 3.55 9.24
N HIS A 245 0.32 4.36 10.15
CA HIS A 245 -0.69 3.96 11.10
C HIS A 245 -2.13 4.12 10.59
N SER A 246 -3.07 3.47 11.29
CA SER A 246 -4.51 3.66 11.13
C SER A 246 -4.96 5.04 11.61
N ALA A 247 -6.24 5.36 11.47
CA ALA A 247 -6.82 6.59 12.03
C ALA A 247 -6.79 6.64 13.57
N ALA A 248 -6.54 5.51 14.23
CA ALA A 248 -6.29 5.45 15.67
C ALA A 248 -4.81 5.64 16.04
N GLY A 249 -3.92 5.84 15.07
CA GLY A 249 -2.50 5.95 15.30
C GLY A 249 -1.81 4.63 15.65
N ILE A 250 -2.35 3.52 15.18
CA ILE A 250 -1.89 2.16 15.46
C ILE A 250 -1.38 1.50 14.18
N ASP A 251 -0.22 0.85 14.27
CA ASP A 251 0.29 -0.03 13.21
C ASP A 251 -0.60 -1.27 13.11
N LEU A 252 -1.35 -1.38 12.00
CA LEU A 252 -2.26 -2.52 11.81
C LEU A 252 -1.52 -3.85 11.76
N ASN A 253 -0.27 -3.86 11.26
CA ASN A 253 0.55 -5.09 11.27
C ASN A 253 1.23 -5.36 12.63
N ARG A 254 0.66 -4.80 13.69
CA ARG A 254 0.96 -5.13 15.11
C ARG A 254 -0.32 -5.43 15.91
N ASP A 255 -1.44 -5.63 15.23
CA ASP A 255 -2.76 -5.85 15.87
C ASP A 255 -3.34 -7.24 15.61
N TRP A 256 -2.62 -8.17 15.00
CA TRP A 256 -3.09 -9.49 14.59
C TRP A 256 -3.12 -10.56 15.72
N ILE A 257 -2.99 -10.16 16.96
CA ILE A 257 -3.27 -10.99 18.14
C ILE A 257 -4.47 -10.43 18.90
N ASN A 258 -4.46 -9.13 19.17
CA ASN A 258 -5.46 -8.50 20.03
C ASN A 258 -6.67 -7.98 19.24
N PHE A 259 -6.51 -7.68 17.95
CA PHE A 259 -7.57 -7.19 17.08
C PHE A 259 -8.33 -6.00 17.66
N ASN A 260 -7.61 -5.02 18.19
CA ASN A 260 -8.19 -3.80 18.76
C ASN A 260 -8.73 -2.85 17.70
N GLN A 261 -8.25 -2.96 16.47
CA GLN A 261 -8.65 -2.09 15.37
C GLN A 261 -9.82 -2.71 14.58
N PRO A 262 -10.80 -1.89 14.13
CA PRO A 262 -11.91 -2.40 13.33
C PRO A 262 -11.47 -3.01 12.00
N GLU A 263 -10.39 -2.49 11.41
CA GLU A 263 -9.84 -2.95 10.14
C GLU A 263 -9.36 -4.41 10.24
N THR A 264 -8.52 -4.73 11.20
CA THR A 264 -8.00 -6.08 11.42
C THR A 264 -9.09 -7.05 11.87
N ARG A 265 -10.03 -6.59 12.73
CA ARG A 265 -11.21 -7.40 13.12
C ARG A 265 -12.06 -7.78 11.91
N SER A 266 -12.32 -6.83 11.01
CA SER A 266 -13.14 -7.08 9.82
C SER A 266 -12.55 -8.19 8.95
N VAL A 267 -11.25 -8.15 8.70
CA VAL A 267 -10.54 -9.19 7.93
C VAL A 267 -10.55 -10.52 8.68
N ARG A 268 -10.19 -10.53 9.98
CA ARG A 268 -10.22 -11.73 10.81
C ARG A 268 -11.58 -12.41 10.78
N ASP A 269 -12.64 -11.66 11.04
CA ASP A 269 -13.99 -12.22 11.17
C ASP A 269 -14.49 -12.75 9.82
N ALA A 270 -14.27 -12.01 8.73
CA ALA A 270 -14.66 -12.45 7.39
C ALA A 270 -13.94 -13.74 6.98
N LEU A 271 -12.62 -13.77 7.07
CA LEU A 271 -11.84 -14.93 6.63
C LEU A 271 -12.07 -16.14 7.54
N SER A 272 -12.04 -15.96 8.86
CA SER A 272 -12.25 -17.06 9.82
C SER A 272 -13.66 -17.68 9.68
N THR A 273 -14.69 -16.83 9.51
CA THR A 273 -16.05 -17.27 9.28
C THR A 273 -16.17 -18.05 7.97
N TYR A 274 -15.56 -17.54 6.89
CA TYR A 274 -15.60 -18.21 5.59
C TYR A 274 -14.95 -19.58 5.62
N VAL A 275 -13.77 -19.70 6.20
CA VAL A 275 -13.04 -20.98 6.36
C VAL A 275 -13.87 -21.96 7.21
N SER A 276 -14.40 -21.51 8.34
CA SER A 276 -15.16 -22.33 9.28
C SER A 276 -16.47 -22.86 8.66
N GLN A 277 -17.25 -21.96 8.01
CA GLN A 277 -18.55 -22.34 7.43
C GLN A 277 -18.44 -23.30 6.26
N ASN A 278 -17.37 -23.23 5.49
CA ASN A 278 -17.19 -24.08 4.32
C ASN A 278 -16.38 -25.35 4.62
N GLY A 279 -15.75 -25.43 5.81
CA GLY A 279 -14.88 -26.54 6.16
C GLY A 279 -13.65 -26.67 5.25
N TRP A 280 -13.25 -25.57 4.63
CA TRP A 280 -12.13 -25.51 3.69
C TRP A 280 -10.84 -25.14 4.39
N GLN A 281 -9.71 -25.49 3.75
CA GLN A 281 -8.38 -25.23 4.28
C GLN A 281 -7.84 -23.91 3.74
N LEU A 282 -7.35 -23.04 4.63
CA LEU A 282 -6.45 -21.97 4.20
C LEU A 282 -5.12 -22.61 3.79
N TYR A 283 -4.77 -22.46 2.54
CA TYR A 283 -3.54 -23.02 1.97
C TYR A 283 -2.36 -22.09 2.14
N TYR A 284 -2.57 -20.80 1.89
CA TYR A 284 -1.52 -19.82 1.90
C TYR A 284 -2.05 -18.42 2.21
N GLY A 285 -1.29 -17.67 2.99
CA GLY A 285 -1.56 -16.27 3.27
C GLY A 285 -0.40 -15.40 2.81
N ILE A 286 -0.66 -14.39 1.98
CA ILE A 286 0.34 -13.44 1.53
C ILE A 286 -0.08 -12.03 1.96
N ASP A 287 0.85 -11.33 2.60
CA ASP A 287 0.71 -9.92 2.95
C ASP A 287 1.73 -9.10 2.16
N PHE A 288 1.25 -8.29 1.23
CA PHE A 288 2.09 -7.47 0.35
C PHE A 288 2.44 -6.15 1.03
N HIS A 289 3.73 -5.94 1.17
CA HIS A 289 4.35 -4.75 1.76
C HIS A 289 5.41 -4.15 0.83
N SER A 290 6.02 -3.05 1.24
CA SER A 290 7.18 -2.47 0.55
C SER A 290 8.22 -1.98 1.56
N THR A 291 9.47 -2.16 1.18
CA THR A 291 10.63 -1.61 1.89
C THR A 291 11.70 -1.20 0.87
N ASN A 292 12.90 -0.88 1.32
CA ASN A 292 14.03 -0.50 0.47
C ASN A 292 14.74 -1.68 -0.22
N GLU A 293 14.20 -2.89 -0.11
CA GLU A 293 14.72 -4.12 -0.72
C GLU A 293 13.58 -5.06 -1.09
N ASN A 294 13.85 -6.06 -1.93
CA ASN A 294 12.91 -7.14 -2.17
C ASN A 294 13.21 -8.28 -1.18
N ILE A 295 12.30 -8.52 -0.24
CA ILE A 295 12.51 -9.47 0.86
C ILE A 295 11.29 -10.34 1.06
N PHE A 296 11.51 -11.65 1.23
CA PHE A 296 10.53 -12.58 1.74
C PHE A 296 10.77 -12.83 3.23
N TYR A 297 9.73 -12.62 4.05
CA TYR A 297 9.70 -13.05 5.45
C TYR A 297 8.75 -14.26 5.56
N PRO A 298 9.26 -15.49 5.43
CA PRO A 298 8.46 -16.71 5.52
C PRO A 298 8.13 -17.10 6.97
N ILE A 299 7.33 -18.14 7.12
CA ILE A 299 7.31 -18.96 8.35
C ILE A 299 8.65 -19.69 8.39
N LEU A 300 9.22 -19.82 9.59
CA LEU A 300 10.52 -20.49 9.79
C LEU A 300 10.50 -21.91 9.22
N GLU A 301 11.55 -22.30 8.52
CA GLU A 301 11.61 -23.55 7.75
C GLU A 301 11.45 -24.81 8.66
N GLU A 302 11.92 -24.75 9.90
CA GLU A 302 11.77 -25.85 10.87
C GLU A 302 10.33 -25.99 11.40
N ILE A 303 9.45 -25.03 11.16
CA ILE A 303 8.06 -25.07 11.61
C ILE A 303 7.21 -25.74 10.53
N LYS A 304 6.55 -26.83 10.93
CA LYS A 304 5.66 -27.55 10.03
C LYS A 304 4.38 -26.76 9.77
N THR A 305 4.10 -26.51 8.49
CA THR A 305 2.90 -25.85 7.98
C THR A 305 2.10 -26.80 7.09
N PHE A 306 0.92 -26.37 6.67
CA PHE A 306 0.17 -27.02 5.60
C PHE A 306 -0.27 -26.00 4.53
N PRO A 307 0.18 -26.13 3.28
CA PRO A 307 1.18 -27.09 2.78
C PRO A 307 2.56 -26.85 3.39
N ASP A 308 3.36 -27.91 3.41
CA ASP A 308 4.71 -27.85 3.97
C ASP A 308 5.69 -27.27 2.96
N ASN A 309 6.52 -26.31 3.41
CA ASN A 309 7.57 -25.66 2.60
C ASN A 309 7.10 -25.02 1.27
N LEU A 310 5.87 -24.56 1.19
CA LEU A 310 5.35 -23.91 -0.01
C LEU A 310 6.12 -22.63 -0.33
N THR A 311 6.36 -21.78 0.67
CA THR A 311 7.09 -20.51 0.48
C THR A 311 8.47 -20.74 -0.11
N GLN A 312 9.23 -21.73 0.39
CA GLN A 312 10.58 -22.00 -0.09
C GLN A 312 10.61 -22.48 -1.54
N GLN A 313 9.61 -23.31 -1.93
CA GLN A 313 9.47 -23.75 -3.32
C GLN A 313 9.09 -22.59 -4.24
N TRP A 314 8.13 -21.78 -3.82
CA TRP A 314 7.68 -20.61 -4.57
C TRP A 314 8.78 -19.54 -4.67
N PHE A 315 9.53 -19.28 -3.61
CA PHE A 315 10.66 -18.35 -3.60
C PHE A 315 11.69 -18.66 -4.69
N LYS A 316 12.04 -19.94 -4.87
CA LYS A 316 12.93 -20.35 -5.95
C LYS A 316 12.36 -19.99 -7.34
N LYS A 317 11.08 -20.21 -7.55
CA LYS A 317 10.41 -19.84 -8.81
C LYS A 317 10.39 -18.33 -9.02
N VAL A 318 10.06 -17.55 -8.01
CA VAL A 318 10.05 -16.09 -8.11
C VAL A 318 11.43 -15.55 -8.51
N ILE A 319 12.51 -16.08 -7.94
CA ILE A 319 13.88 -15.69 -8.32
C ILE A 319 14.18 -16.10 -9.77
N GLU A 320 13.86 -17.34 -10.16
CA GLU A 320 14.12 -17.86 -11.50
C GLU A 320 13.42 -17.02 -12.58
N GLU A 321 12.18 -16.61 -12.33
CA GLU A 321 11.36 -15.85 -13.26
C GLU A 321 11.62 -14.32 -13.23
N ASN A 322 12.33 -13.83 -12.22
CA ASN A 322 12.70 -12.42 -12.06
C ASN A 322 14.19 -12.22 -11.84
N PRO A 323 15.05 -12.65 -12.78
CA PRO A 323 16.51 -12.70 -12.57
C PRO A 323 17.17 -11.32 -12.45
N SER A 324 16.51 -10.25 -12.88
CA SER A 324 16.97 -8.86 -12.74
C SER A 324 16.71 -8.28 -11.35
N LEU A 325 15.84 -8.90 -10.56
CA LEU A 325 15.49 -8.44 -9.23
C LEU A 325 16.28 -9.25 -8.18
N ASN A 326 16.89 -8.54 -7.25
CA ASN A 326 17.59 -9.17 -6.13
C ASN A 326 16.59 -9.43 -5.01
N PHE A 327 16.28 -10.71 -4.76
CA PHE A 327 15.45 -11.12 -3.64
C PHE A 327 16.29 -11.78 -2.56
N THR A 328 15.99 -11.46 -1.30
CA THR A 328 16.47 -12.15 -0.12
C THR A 328 15.31 -12.80 0.62
N SER A 329 15.61 -13.82 1.41
CA SER A 329 14.67 -14.40 2.36
C SER A 329 15.29 -14.27 3.74
N GLU A 330 14.55 -13.65 4.66
CA GLU A 330 14.99 -13.41 6.02
C GLU A 330 14.02 -14.04 7.01
N GLU A 331 14.56 -14.69 8.00
CA GLU A 331 13.75 -15.23 9.08
C GLU A 331 13.19 -14.12 9.96
N PHE A 332 11.92 -14.25 10.29
CA PHE A 332 11.25 -13.39 11.26
C PHE A 332 10.48 -14.26 12.23
N ASP A 333 10.41 -13.86 13.49
CA ASP A 333 9.78 -14.67 14.53
C ASP A 333 8.31 -15.01 14.24
N THR A 334 7.81 -16.07 14.89
CA THR A 334 6.41 -16.50 14.79
C THR A 334 5.54 -16.02 15.95
N SER A 335 6.07 -15.20 16.85
CA SER A 335 5.38 -14.69 18.03
C SER A 335 4.89 -13.25 17.89
N SER A 336 5.47 -12.48 16.98
CA SER A 336 5.06 -11.09 16.73
C SER A 336 3.62 -11.00 16.24
N PRO A 337 2.87 -9.95 16.61
CA PRO A 337 1.45 -9.78 16.26
C PRO A 337 1.23 -9.27 14.82
N VAL A 338 1.84 -9.96 13.86
CA VAL A 338 1.76 -9.67 12.43
C VAL A 338 0.82 -10.63 11.70
N SER A 339 0.28 -10.20 10.57
CA SER A 339 -0.69 -10.98 9.77
C SER A 339 -0.17 -12.36 9.36
N LYS A 340 1.10 -12.45 8.95
CA LYS A 340 1.75 -13.71 8.58
C LYS A 340 1.65 -14.75 9.72
N ASN A 341 1.97 -14.34 10.93
CA ASN A 341 1.91 -15.23 12.11
C ASN A 341 0.47 -15.60 12.47
N TRP A 342 -0.47 -14.67 12.30
CA TRP A 342 -1.89 -14.96 12.50
C TRP A 342 -2.41 -16.05 11.55
N PHE A 343 -2.06 -16.00 10.27
CA PHE A 343 -2.40 -17.05 9.32
C PHE A 343 -1.91 -18.42 9.79
N PHE A 344 -0.65 -18.48 10.22
CA PHE A 344 -0.07 -19.71 10.72
C PHE A 344 -0.73 -20.21 12.01
N HIS A 345 -0.84 -19.35 13.02
CA HIS A 345 -1.39 -19.76 14.33
C HIS A 345 -2.88 -20.11 14.25
N THR A 346 -3.63 -19.46 13.40
CA THR A 346 -5.08 -19.68 13.30
C THR A 346 -5.43 -20.87 12.42
N PHE A 347 -4.74 -21.04 11.30
CA PHE A 347 -5.10 -22.00 10.28
C PHE A 347 -4.06 -23.12 10.06
N GLY A 348 -2.91 -23.05 10.67
CA GLY A 348 -1.78 -23.95 10.41
C GLY A 348 -1.19 -23.84 9.02
N SER A 349 -1.56 -22.79 8.26
CA SER A 349 -1.12 -22.57 6.90
C SER A 349 0.29 -22.02 6.82
N ASP A 350 0.95 -22.25 5.70
CA ASP A 350 2.13 -21.48 5.32
C ASP A 350 1.71 -20.03 4.99
N ALA A 351 2.60 -19.08 5.20
CA ALA A 351 2.31 -17.68 5.00
C ALA A 351 3.58 -16.86 4.78
N LEU A 352 3.41 -15.68 4.16
CA LEU A 352 4.50 -14.83 3.76
C LEU A 352 4.18 -13.35 3.98
N THR A 353 5.13 -12.59 4.51
CA THR A 353 5.21 -11.15 4.27
C THR A 353 6.10 -10.93 3.05
N PHE A 354 5.49 -10.40 1.99
CA PHE A 354 6.14 -10.15 0.70
C PHE A 354 6.48 -8.66 0.58
N GLU A 355 7.75 -8.34 0.84
CA GLU A 355 8.28 -6.98 0.72
C GLU A 355 8.81 -6.71 -0.68
N VAL A 356 8.30 -5.67 -1.31
CA VAL A 356 8.70 -5.22 -2.65
C VAL A 356 9.49 -3.93 -2.53
N HIS A 357 10.59 -3.81 -3.26
CA HIS A 357 11.41 -2.60 -3.25
C HIS A 357 10.60 -1.35 -3.64
N ASP A 358 10.72 -0.28 -2.86
CA ASP A 358 9.95 0.97 -3.00
C ASP A 358 10.05 1.60 -4.40
N GLU A 359 11.20 1.52 -5.03
CA GLU A 359 11.55 2.26 -6.25
C GLU A 359 11.60 1.38 -7.51
N LEU A 360 10.94 0.20 -7.50
CA LEU A 360 10.75 -0.54 -8.74
C LEU A 360 9.93 0.27 -9.73
N SER A 361 10.28 0.20 -11.00
CA SER A 361 9.49 0.77 -12.09
C SER A 361 8.14 0.04 -12.20
N LEU A 362 7.15 0.71 -12.79
CA LEU A 362 5.83 0.10 -13.01
C LEU A 362 5.91 -1.18 -13.85
N GLU A 363 6.85 -1.23 -14.81
CA GLU A 363 7.07 -2.42 -15.63
C GLU A 363 7.68 -3.58 -14.84
N GLU A 364 8.68 -3.32 -13.99
CA GLU A 364 9.24 -4.33 -13.09
C GLU A 364 8.19 -4.88 -12.13
N ILE A 365 7.35 -4.00 -11.56
CA ILE A 365 6.23 -4.39 -10.69
C ILE A 365 5.23 -5.26 -11.43
N ARG A 366 4.86 -4.90 -12.67
CA ARG A 366 3.93 -5.67 -13.50
C ARG A 366 4.46 -7.08 -13.73
N ILE A 367 5.71 -7.18 -14.19
CA ILE A 367 6.37 -8.46 -14.46
C ILE A 367 6.46 -9.29 -13.17
N LEU A 368 6.87 -8.68 -12.05
CA LEU A 368 6.98 -9.37 -10.76
C LEU A 368 5.63 -9.93 -10.32
N GLY A 369 4.57 -9.14 -10.40
CA GLY A 369 3.23 -9.57 -10.00
C GLY A 369 2.70 -10.71 -10.87
N GLU A 370 2.83 -10.60 -12.19
CA GLU A 370 2.44 -11.64 -13.15
C GLU A 370 3.23 -12.94 -12.94
N ASN A 371 4.56 -12.84 -12.86
CA ASN A 371 5.43 -14.03 -12.70
C ASN A 371 5.21 -14.70 -11.34
N SER A 372 4.96 -13.93 -10.29
CA SER A 372 4.71 -14.47 -8.95
C SER A 372 3.38 -15.23 -8.87
N ALA A 373 2.41 -14.91 -9.73
CA ALA A 373 1.10 -15.56 -9.78
C ALA A 373 1.09 -16.80 -10.67
N ASN A 374 2.00 -16.91 -11.64
CA ASN A 374 2.13 -18.02 -12.57
C ASN A 374 3.03 -19.14 -12.01
#